data_bc86a43dc7fe1262b323ccc5d8898ecd
#
_entry.id   bc86a43dc7fe1262b323ccc5d8898ecd
#
_cell.length_a   1.000
_cell.length_b   1.000
_cell.length_c   1.000
_cell.angle_alpha   90.00
_cell.angle_beta   90.00
_cell.angle_gamma   90.00
#
_symmetry.space_group_name_H-M   'P 1'
#
loop_
_entity.id
_entity.type
_entity.pdbx_description
1 polymer ?
#
loop_
_entity_poly.entity_id
_entity_poly.type
_entity_poly.pdbx_seq_one_letter_code
_entity_poly.pdbx_strand_id
1 'polypeptide(L)'
;LTFGRINTLILHKGTKLNPINRLITALLIILFPLAGLSQQKVGLVLSGGGASGLAHIGVLKALEERGIPIDYITGTSAGSLVGAMYCAGYSPEEIEAYVKSNDFQLMTTGKLKASQRFLYREADANGSLFNISFALDTILTKSLPTKFITSSFFDFEMLKLFGTTSASNDNNFDSLFVPFRCVASDIENKKSIVFSSGFLNQAVRASMTYPFYLDPIRVDGTLMFDGGLYNNFPADVMYQDFNPDFIIGSNVSYNAPPPTEDDLISQLTNMLVSHSNFSIPCNEGMLIEPENTIGTFAFNEVEAAIQSGYEATIAKIDSIEFFVNKRITKEEITLKRNVFRGKIIPLKVSSITNNYNKKRDLAYARKSMIRERKNEILDVSKLEKRYYRLYATPQLDFMYPLLNLRPDSTYNLNLEVRKAKDFRLDVGGHFSSRAVNTGYIGLTYRSIGNTASSIHASSYFGKFYGSVKLSYELEVPSIFPISLSAYFVMNRWDYFRSFATFFEDVKPSFLVQNEMYYGLKINHPIGN
;
A
#
# COMPACT_ATOMS: atom_id res chain seq x y z
N LEU A 1 0.53 -52.98 17.25
CA LEU A 1 0.33 -54.14 18.17
C LEU A 1 0.23 -53.63 19.59
N THR A 2 -0.99 -53.46 20.11
CA THR A 2 -1.53 -53.94 21.39
C THR A 2 -2.88 -53.26 21.63
N PHE A 3 -3.93 -54.03 21.30
CA PHE A 3 -5.30 -53.72 21.68
C PHE A 3 -5.39 -53.91 23.22
N GLY A 4 -5.58 -52.81 23.94
CA GLY A 4 -5.93 -52.79 25.38
C GLY A 4 -7.39 -53.18 25.52
N ARG A 5 -7.62 -54.24 26.24
CA ARG A 5 -8.93 -54.84 26.56
C ARG A 5 -9.89 -53.82 27.16
N ILE A 6 -11.04 -53.66 26.54
CA ILE A 6 -12.22 -53.06 27.16
C ILE A 6 -12.68 -54.04 28.27
N ASN A 7 -12.50 -53.68 29.51
CA ASN A 7 -13.05 -54.39 30.65
C ASN A 7 -14.56 -54.22 30.65
N THR A 8 -15.25 -55.29 30.27
CA THR A 8 -16.70 -55.47 30.45
C THR A 8 -17.00 -55.41 31.96
N LEU A 9 -17.62 -54.31 32.40
CA LEU A 9 -18.13 -54.20 33.77
C LEU A 9 -19.30 -55.18 33.91
N ILE A 10 -19.03 -56.33 34.57
CA ILE A 10 -20.04 -57.32 34.95
C ILE A 10 -20.90 -56.66 36.04
N LEU A 11 -22.13 -56.32 35.70
CA LEU A 11 -23.15 -55.88 36.64
C LEU A 11 -23.47 -57.01 37.61
N HIS A 12 -22.90 -56.95 38.81
CA HIS A 12 -23.24 -57.86 39.89
C HIS A 12 -24.59 -57.48 40.49
N LYS A 13 -25.42 -58.46 40.72
CA LYS A 13 -26.81 -58.40 41.21
C LYS A 13 -27.00 -57.41 42.37
N GLY A 14 -27.93 -56.45 42.17
CA GLY A 14 -28.83 -56.15 43.29
C GLY A 14 -28.62 -54.82 44.05
N THR A 15 -27.98 -53.81 43.52
CA THR A 15 -28.12 -52.46 44.11
C THR A 15 -29.11 -51.63 43.28
N LYS A 16 -30.33 -51.43 43.81
CA LYS A 16 -31.29 -50.50 43.25
C LYS A 16 -30.68 -49.11 43.30
N LEU A 17 -30.14 -48.64 42.19
CA LEU A 17 -29.70 -47.24 42.05
C LEU A 17 -30.87 -46.34 42.44
N ASN A 18 -30.62 -45.43 43.38
CA ASN A 18 -31.52 -44.41 43.83
C ASN A 18 -32.08 -43.64 42.60
N PRO A 19 -33.38 -43.33 42.51
CA PRO A 19 -34.00 -42.66 41.35
C PRO A 19 -33.24 -41.39 40.97
N ILE A 20 -32.61 -40.70 41.92
CA ILE A 20 -31.76 -39.52 41.68
C ILE A 20 -30.50 -39.92 40.88
N ASN A 21 -29.84 -41.02 41.21
CA ASN A 21 -28.65 -41.46 40.47
C ASN A 21 -28.97 -41.93 39.04
N ARG A 22 -30.19 -42.52 38.83
CA ARG A 22 -30.69 -42.84 37.47
C ARG A 22 -30.95 -41.59 36.65
N LEU A 23 -31.48 -40.52 37.26
CA LEU A 23 -31.71 -39.23 36.65
C LEU A 23 -30.39 -38.55 36.28
N ILE A 24 -29.42 -38.58 37.16
CA ILE A 24 -28.08 -38.00 36.93
C ILE A 24 -27.34 -38.77 35.82
N THR A 25 -27.41 -40.11 35.80
CA THR A 25 -26.79 -40.94 34.75
C THR A 25 -27.48 -40.73 33.39
N ALA A 26 -28.82 -40.61 33.39
CA ALA A 26 -29.55 -40.26 32.18
C ALA A 26 -29.23 -38.83 31.70
N LEU A 27 -29.12 -37.88 32.58
CA LEU A 27 -28.72 -36.50 32.26
C LEU A 27 -27.27 -36.42 31.73
N LEU A 28 -26.33 -37.18 32.32
CA LEU A 28 -24.96 -37.31 31.86
C LEU A 28 -24.87 -37.96 30.47
N ILE A 29 -25.71 -38.97 30.17
CA ILE A 29 -25.75 -39.62 28.88
C ILE A 29 -26.37 -38.71 27.79
N ILE A 30 -27.34 -37.86 28.17
CA ILE A 30 -27.96 -36.86 27.28
C ILE A 30 -27.04 -35.66 27.04
N LEU A 31 -26.24 -35.26 28.05
CA LEU A 31 -25.28 -34.16 27.94
C LEU A 31 -23.96 -34.54 27.24
N PHE A 32 -23.61 -35.83 27.18
CA PHE A 32 -22.37 -36.30 26.56
C PHE A 32 -22.30 -36.06 25.04
N PRO A 33 -23.37 -36.17 24.24
CA PRO A 33 -23.30 -35.87 22.80
C PRO A 33 -23.37 -34.38 22.49
N LEU A 34 -23.72 -33.50 23.46
CA LEU A 34 -23.74 -32.04 23.26
C LEU A 34 -22.36 -31.39 23.42
N ALA A 35 -21.40 -32.07 24.05
CA ALA A 35 -20.05 -31.55 24.29
C ALA A 35 -19.03 -31.82 23.17
N GLY A 36 -19.43 -32.45 22.06
CA GLY A 36 -18.50 -33.02 21.10
C GLY A 36 -18.67 -32.62 19.63
N LEU A 37 -19.55 -31.69 19.29
CA LEU A 37 -19.58 -31.13 17.92
C LEU A 37 -18.72 -29.88 17.86
N SER A 38 -17.39 -30.05 17.98
CA SER A 38 -16.48 -29.01 17.51
C SER A 38 -16.85 -28.72 16.04
N GLN A 39 -17.34 -27.53 15.78
CA GLN A 39 -17.62 -27.12 14.40
C GLN A 39 -16.30 -27.12 13.64
N GLN A 40 -16.24 -27.90 12.56
CA GLN A 40 -15.09 -27.92 11.67
C GLN A 40 -14.68 -26.50 11.27
N LYS A 41 -13.38 -26.21 11.38
CA LYS A 41 -12.77 -24.92 11.06
C LYS A 41 -12.01 -24.99 9.74
N VAL A 42 -12.26 -24.04 8.86
CA VAL A 42 -11.65 -23.97 7.52
C VAL A 42 -10.76 -22.73 7.44
N GLY A 43 -9.50 -22.96 7.12
CA GLY A 43 -8.51 -21.91 6.86
C GLY A 43 -8.32 -21.70 5.35
N LEU A 44 -8.21 -20.43 4.93
CA LEU A 44 -7.90 -20.05 3.54
C LEU A 44 -6.54 -19.36 3.48
N VAL A 45 -5.62 -19.91 2.69
CA VAL A 45 -4.27 -19.37 2.47
C VAL A 45 -4.22 -18.75 1.07
N LEU A 46 -3.78 -17.49 0.99
CA LEU A 46 -3.70 -16.71 -0.26
C LEU A 46 -2.25 -16.31 -0.54
N SER A 47 -1.68 -16.82 -1.63
CA SER A 47 -0.32 -16.49 -2.03
C SER A 47 -0.17 -15.04 -2.53
N GLY A 48 1.05 -14.52 -2.55
CA GLY A 48 1.38 -13.37 -3.37
C GLY A 48 1.34 -13.72 -4.86
N GLY A 49 1.38 -12.69 -5.74
CA GLY A 49 1.39 -12.91 -7.18
C GLY A 49 1.20 -11.63 -8.01
N GLY A 50 1.10 -10.46 -7.38
CA GLY A 50 0.80 -9.21 -8.09
C GLY A 50 -0.59 -9.27 -8.75
N ALA A 51 -0.69 -8.94 -10.05
CA ALA A 51 -1.98 -8.93 -10.76
C ALA A 51 -2.63 -10.33 -10.85
N SER A 52 -1.86 -11.42 -10.96
CA SER A 52 -2.42 -12.77 -10.92
C SER A 52 -3.10 -13.09 -9.58
N GLY A 53 -2.71 -12.42 -8.49
CA GLY A 53 -3.37 -12.54 -7.18
C GLY A 53 -4.83 -12.09 -7.16
N LEU A 54 -5.31 -11.38 -8.17
CA LEU A 54 -6.74 -11.06 -8.31
C LEU A 54 -7.59 -12.31 -8.56
N ALA A 55 -6.99 -13.43 -8.94
CA ALA A 55 -7.66 -14.74 -9.04
C ALA A 55 -8.24 -15.18 -7.69
N HIS A 56 -7.66 -14.77 -6.57
CA HIS A 56 -8.20 -15.07 -5.23
C HIS A 56 -9.63 -14.56 -5.03
N ILE A 57 -10.06 -13.53 -5.77
CA ILE A 57 -11.45 -13.04 -5.75
C ILE A 57 -12.38 -14.09 -6.33
N GLY A 58 -11.98 -14.74 -7.45
CA GLY A 58 -12.73 -15.85 -8.05
C GLY A 58 -12.83 -17.04 -7.12
N VAL A 59 -11.76 -17.36 -6.39
CA VAL A 59 -11.76 -18.40 -5.36
C VAL A 59 -12.77 -18.08 -4.26
N LEU A 60 -12.76 -16.86 -3.71
CA LEU A 60 -13.72 -16.42 -2.69
C LEU A 60 -15.17 -16.50 -3.19
N LYS A 61 -15.43 -16.08 -4.44
CA LYS A 61 -16.77 -16.18 -5.06
C LYS A 61 -17.25 -17.62 -5.11
N ALA A 62 -16.46 -18.52 -5.65
CA ALA A 62 -16.83 -19.93 -5.79
C ALA A 62 -17.07 -20.59 -4.41
N LEU A 63 -16.23 -20.29 -3.41
CA LEU A 63 -16.41 -20.83 -2.06
C LEU A 63 -17.69 -20.30 -1.38
N GLU A 64 -17.99 -18.98 -1.47
CA GLU A 64 -19.24 -18.43 -0.92
C GLU A 64 -20.48 -18.96 -1.65
N GLU A 65 -20.46 -19.05 -2.98
CA GLU A 65 -21.58 -19.59 -3.77
C GLU A 65 -21.92 -21.04 -3.41
N ARG A 66 -20.89 -21.81 -3.04
CA ARG A 66 -21.05 -23.21 -2.61
C ARG A 66 -21.26 -23.35 -1.10
N GLY A 67 -21.35 -22.23 -0.38
CA GLY A 67 -21.58 -22.22 1.05
C GLY A 67 -20.44 -22.82 1.88
N ILE A 68 -19.21 -22.84 1.33
CA ILE A 68 -18.01 -23.26 2.07
C ILE A 68 -17.64 -22.16 3.04
N PRO A 69 -17.65 -22.40 4.38
CA PRO A 69 -17.29 -21.40 5.34
C PRO A 69 -15.78 -21.13 5.35
N ILE A 70 -15.39 -19.88 5.60
CA ILE A 70 -14.01 -19.48 5.79
C ILE A 70 -13.91 -18.95 7.21
N ASP A 71 -13.22 -19.70 8.09
CA ASP A 71 -13.08 -19.34 9.51
C ASP A 71 -11.80 -18.52 9.77
N TYR A 72 -10.74 -18.65 8.93
CA TYR A 72 -9.46 -17.97 9.05
C TYR A 72 -8.86 -17.65 7.68
N ILE A 73 -8.14 -16.55 7.57
CA ILE A 73 -7.40 -16.20 6.35
C ILE A 73 -5.96 -15.83 6.69
N THR A 74 -5.01 -16.34 5.89
CA THR A 74 -3.63 -15.83 5.85
C THR A 74 -3.28 -15.39 4.44
N GLY A 75 -2.53 -14.29 4.31
CA GLY A 75 -2.22 -13.77 2.99
C GLY A 75 -0.89 -13.06 2.91
N THR A 76 -0.30 -13.09 1.72
CA THR A 76 0.93 -12.39 1.34
C THR A 76 0.68 -11.52 0.12
N SER A 77 1.22 -10.28 0.10
CA SER A 77 1.19 -9.38 -1.07
C SER A 77 -0.25 -9.18 -1.61
N ALA A 78 -0.51 -9.49 -2.88
CA ALA A 78 -1.86 -9.42 -3.45
C ALA A 78 -2.88 -10.30 -2.69
N GLY A 79 -2.45 -11.47 -2.18
CA GLY A 79 -3.28 -12.31 -1.32
C GLY A 79 -3.60 -11.61 0.02
N SER A 80 -2.69 -10.78 0.54
CA SER A 80 -2.99 -9.97 1.72
C SER A 80 -4.01 -8.88 1.45
N LEU A 81 -3.99 -8.27 0.27
CA LEU A 81 -4.98 -7.25 -0.13
C LEU A 81 -6.38 -7.87 -0.23
N VAL A 82 -6.52 -8.94 -1.00
CA VAL A 82 -7.81 -9.61 -1.22
C VAL A 82 -8.33 -10.21 0.09
N GLY A 83 -7.46 -10.88 0.86
CA GLY A 83 -7.79 -11.45 2.16
C GLY A 83 -8.20 -10.40 3.17
N ALA A 84 -7.46 -9.30 3.28
CA ALA A 84 -7.80 -8.20 4.18
C ALA A 84 -9.11 -7.51 3.81
N MET A 85 -9.42 -7.33 2.52
CA MET A 85 -10.72 -6.80 2.10
C MET A 85 -11.87 -7.72 2.55
N TYR A 86 -11.72 -9.03 2.35
CA TYR A 86 -12.72 -9.98 2.82
C TYR A 86 -12.86 -9.95 4.35
N CYS A 87 -11.74 -9.94 5.08
CA CYS A 87 -11.73 -9.85 6.53
C CYS A 87 -12.22 -8.50 7.08
N ALA A 88 -12.14 -7.43 6.29
CA ALA A 88 -12.77 -6.14 6.59
C ALA A 88 -14.28 -6.11 6.31
N GLY A 89 -14.85 -7.23 5.86
CA GLY A 89 -16.28 -7.40 5.64
C GLY A 89 -16.76 -7.05 4.22
N TYR A 90 -15.87 -6.90 3.25
CA TYR A 90 -16.28 -6.79 1.84
C TYR A 90 -16.74 -8.14 1.31
N SER A 91 -17.80 -8.16 0.49
CA SER A 91 -18.17 -9.37 -0.24
C SER A 91 -17.24 -9.59 -1.44
N PRO A 92 -17.14 -10.79 -1.99
CA PRO A 92 -16.36 -11.03 -3.20
C PRO A 92 -16.77 -10.14 -4.37
N GLU A 93 -18.08 -9.83 -4.51
CA GLU A 93 -18.60 -8.93 -5.54
C GLU A 93 -18.17 -7.47 -5.32
N GLU A 94 -18.12 -7.02 -4.06
CA GLU A 94 -17.64 -5.68 -3.71
C GLU A 94 -16.13 -5.56 -3.95
N ILE A 95 -15.36 -6.62 -3.68
CA ILE A 95 -13.92 -6.68 -3.97
C ILE A 95 -13.72 -6.62 -5.48
N GLU A 96 -14.45 -7.43 -6.25
CA GLU A 96 -14.42 -7.40 -7.72
C GLU A 96 -14.76 -6.01 -8.27
N ALA A 97 -15.83 -5.38 -7.77
CA ALA A 97 -16.21 -4.03 -8.19
C ALA A 97 -15.11 -3.00 -7.90
N TYR A 98 -14.44 -3.12 -6.75
CA TYR A 98 -13.33 -2.24 -6.41
C TYR A 98 -12.12 -2.42 -7.34
N VAL A 99 -11.68 -3.65 -7.59
CA VAL A 99 -10.50 -3.89 -8.46
C VAL A 99 -10.75 -3.56 -9.93
N LYS A 100 -12.02 -3.50 -10.37
CA LYS A 100 -12.43 -3.00 -11.69
C LYS A 100 -12.57 -1.48 -11.74
N SER A 101 -12.52 -0.79 -10.61
CA SER A 101 -12.71 0.66 -10.53
C SER A 101 -11.51 1.44 -11.06
N ASN A 102 -11.76 2.69 -11.49
CA ASN A 102 -10.69 3.61 -11.85
C ASN A 102 -9.75 3.92 -10.67
N ASP A 103 -10.23 3.88 -9.44
CA ASP A 103 -9.42 4.13 -8.24
C ASP A 103 -8.37 3.05 -8.04
N PHE A 104 -8.72 1.78 -8.26
CA PHE A 104 -7.75 0.69 -8.26
C PHE A 104 -6.70 0.83 -9.37
N GLN A 105 -7.11 1.20 -10.58
CA GLN A 105 -6.19 1.44 -11.69
C GLN A 105 -5.21 2.60 -11.41
N LEU A 106 -5.68 3.67 -10.79
CA LEU A 106 -4.83 4.77 -10.35
C LEU A 106 -3.88 4.34 -9.23
N MET A 107 -4.36 3.51 -8.30
CA MET A 107 -3.57 2.94 -7.22
C MET A 107 -2.39 2.12 -7.76
N THR A 108 -2.63 1.23 -8.72
CA THR A 108 -1.59 0.37 -9.30
C THR A 108 -0.62 1.12 -10.21
N THR A 109 -1.02 2.24 -10.82
CA THR A 109 -0.15 3.04 -11.69
C THR A 109 0.53 4.21 -10.99
N GLY A 110 0.19 4.49 -9.72
CA GLY A 110 0.69 5.64 -8.96
C GLY A 110 0.24 7.00 -9.50
N LYS A 111 -0.76 7.03 -10.40
CA LYS A 111 -1.30 8.27 -10.99
C LYS A 111 -2.29 8.92 -10.04
N LEU A 112 -2.37 10.25 -10.11
CA LEU A 112 -3.35 11.05 -9.37
C LEU A 112 -4.51 11.46 -10.29
N LYS A 113 -5.72 11.55 -9.73
CA LYS A 113 -6.88 12.18 -10.40
C LYS A 113 -6.56 13.63 -10.74
N ALA A 114 -7.15 14.16 -11.81
CA ALA A 114 -6.95 15.58 -12.15
C ALA A 114 -7.33 16.52 -11.00
N SER A 115 -8.36 16.20 -10.21
CA SER A 115 -8.79 16.95 -9.03
C SER A 115 -7.83 16.87 -7.83
N GLN A 116 -6.87 15.95 -7.84
CA GLN A 116 -5.85 15.76 -6.81
C GLN A 116 -4.50 16.38 -7.19
N ARG A 117 -4.37 16.88 -8.42
CA ARG A 117 -3.19 17.59 -8.90
C ARG A 117 -3.28 19.07 -8.52
N PHE A 118 -2.25 19.57 -7.88
CA PHE A 118 -2.19 20.95 -7.45
C PHE A 118 -1.19 21.73 -8.32
N LEU A 119 -1.66 22.14 -9.50
CA LEU A 119 -0.85 22.77 -10.56
C LEU A 119 -0.10 24.02 -10.10
N TYR A 120 -0.64 24.74 -9.12
CA TYR A 120 0.03 25.92 -8.58
C TYR A 120 1.35 25.62 -7.87
N ARG A 121 1.63 24.33 -7.55
CA ARG A 121 2.88 23.85 -6.95
C ARG A 121 3.79 23.16 -7.95
N GLU A 122 3.36 22.98 -9.18
CA GLU A 122 4.24 22.46 -10.22
C GLU A 122 5.34 23.48 -10.49
N ALA A 123 6.58 23.00 -10.50
CA ALA A 123 7.73 23.85 -10.83
C ALA A 123 7.62 24.34 -12.27
N ASP A 124 8.06 25.56 -12.52
CA ASP A 124 8.18 26.08 -13.88
C ASP A 124 9.00 25.10 -14.74
N ALA A 125 8.55 24.86 -15.98
CA ALA A 125 9.27 24.01 -16.92
C ALA A 125 10.72 24.52 -17.11
N ASN A 126 11.67 23.61 -17.08
CA ASN A 126 13.09 23.95 -17.22
C ASN A 126 13.81 22.91 -18.10
N GLY A 127 15.08 23.12 -18.35
CA GLY A 127 15.91 22.25 -19.20
C GLY A 127 16.46 21.01 -18.50
N SER A 128 15.96 20.63 -17.30
CA SER A 128 16.43 19.47 -16.56
C SER A 128 16.03 18.17 -17.26
N LEU A 129 16.97 17.27 -17.45
CA LEU A 129 16.78 15.88 -17.89
C LEU A 129 16.91 14.91 -16.72
N PHE A 130 17.78 15.25 -15.75
CA PHE A 130 18.04 14.44 -14.56
C PHE A 130 18.01 15.32 -13.32
N ASN A 131 17.53 14.74 -12.21
CA ASN A 131 17.60 15.39 -10.92
C ASN A 131 18.12 14.42 -9.85
N ILE A 132 18.91 14.97 -8.93
CA ILE A 132 19.49 14.25 -7.80
C ILE A 132 19.17 15.02 -6.53
N SER A 133 18.50 14.38 -5.58
CA SER A 133 18.25 14.97 -4.26
C SER A 133 19.24 14.41 -3.24
N PHE A 134 19.85 15.28 -2.43
CA PHE A 134 20.88 14.90 -1.45
C PHE A 134 20.80 15.76 -0.18
N ALA A 135 21.38 15.26 0.90
CA ALA A 135 21.71 16.02 2.09
C ALA A 135 23.23 16.21 2.16
N LEU A 136 23.72 17.26 2.80
CA LEU A 136 25.15 17.58 2.83
C LEU A 136 26.04 16.50 3.45
N ASP A 137 25.48 15.70 4.33
CA ASP A 137 26.15 14.59 5.01
C ASP A 137 26.20 13.27 4.20
N THR A 138 25.44 13.16 3.09
CA THR A 138 25.24 11.90 2.36
C THR A 138 25.22 12.06 0.83
N ILE A 139 26.12 12.89 0.28
CA ILE A 139 26.05 13.36 -1.12
C ILE A 139 26.08 12.23 -2.16
N LEU A 140 26.82 11.14 -1.96
CA LEU A 140 27.06 10.14 -3.02
C LEU A 140 26.36 8.78 -2.84
N THR A 141 25.97 8.40 -1.62
CA THR A 141 25.55 7.01 -1.34
C THR A 141 24.03 6.76 -1.41
N LYS A 142 23.20 7.81 -1.52
CA LYS A 142 21.73 7.69 -1.42
C LYS A 142 20.99 8.45 -2.53
N SER A 143 21.52 8.50 -3.74
CA SER A 143 20.96 9.33 -4.83
C SER A 143 20.13 8.56 -5.85
N LEU A 144 20.14 7.22 -5.80
CA LEU A 144 19.38 6.41 -6.74
C LEU A 144 17.87 6.43 -6.39
N PRO A 145 16.98 6.43 -7.40
CA PRO A 145 15.56 6.30 -7.18
C PRO A 145 15.25 4.92 -6.58
N THR A 146 14.42 4.90 -5.52
CA THR A 146 14.05 3.68 -4.81
C THR A 146 12.66 3.17 -5.22
N LYS A 147 11.96 3.89 -6.09
CA LYS A 147 10.58 3.60 -6.50
C LYS A 147 10.31 4.00 -7.94
N PHE A 148 9.44 3.23 -8.62
CA PHE A 148 8.94 3.58 -9.96
C PHE A 148 7.61 4.34 -9.92
N ILE A 149 6.79 4.12 -8.89
CA ILE A 149 5.50 4.79 -8.76
C ILE A 149 5.40 5.61 -7.48
N THR A 150 4.55 6.62 -7.52
CA THR A 150 4.23 7.46 -6.36
C THR A 150 3.23 6.72 -5.47
N SER A 151 3.60 6.48 -4.20
CA SER A 151 2.78 5.69 -3.28
C SER A 151 1.58 6.43 -2.68
N SER A 152 1.48 7.75 -2.84
CA SER A 152 0.47 8.57 -2.12
C SER A 152 -0.98 8.17 -2.38
N PHE A 153 -1.31 7.82 -3.64
CA PHE A 153 -2.65 7.36 -3.98
C PHE A 153 -2.91 5.99 -3.36
N PHE A 154 -1.94 5.10 -3.47
CA PHE A 154 -1.98 3.78 -2.86
C PHE A 154 -2.20 3.87 -1.34
N ASP A 155 -1.41 4.69 -0.66
CA ASP A 155 -1.42 4.84 0.80
C ASP A 155 -2.77 5.40 1.30
N PHE A 156 -3.36 6.35 0.56
CA PHE A 156 -4.67 6.90 0.92
C PHE A 156 -5.83 5.92 0.63
N GLU A 157 -5.77 5.15 -0.46
CA GLU A 157 -6.73 4.09 -0.74
C GLU A 157 -6.69 3.00 0.34
N MET A 158 -5.49 2.58 0.79
CA MET A 158 -5.35 1.66 1.92
C MET A 158 -6.01 2.20 3.19
N LEU A 159 -5.89 3.51 3.45
CA LEU A 159 -6.59 4.14 4.57
C LEU A 159 -8.11 4.05 4.43
N LYS A 160 -8.65 4.32 3.23
CA LYS A 160 -10.10 4.24 2.97
C LYS A 160 -10.64 2.82 3.13
N LEU A 161 -9.89 1.83 2.64
CA LEU A 161 -10.30 0.42 2.68
C LEU A 161 -10.27 -0.15 4.10
N PHE A 162 -9.24 0.17 4.87
CA PHE A 162 -8.93 -0.58 6.09
C PHE A 162 -8.89 0.26 7.36
N GLY A 163 -8.65 1.57 7.26
CA GLY A 163 -8.32 2.40 8.43
C GLY A 163 -9.42 2.43 9.49
N THR A 164 -10.67 2.62 9.08
CA THR A 164 -11.82 2.64 10.02
C THR A 164 -12.12 1.27 10.58
N THR A 165 -12.02 0.22 9.78
CA THR A 165 -12.23 -1.17 10.24
C THR A 165 -11.18 -1.56 11.26
N SER A 166 -9.91 -1.28 10.99
CA SER A 166 -8.81 -1.54 11.92
C SER A 166 -9.04 -0.84 13.26
N ALA A 167 -9.25 0.47 13.24
CA ALA A 167 -9.42 1.27 14.45
C ALA A 167 -10.69 0.95 15.24
N SER A 168 -11.80 0.56 14.56
CA SER A 168 -13.05 0.17 15.22
C SER A 168 -13.00 -1.22 15.87
N ASN A 169 -11.99 -2.02 15.55
CA ASN A 169 -11.72 -3.34 16.13
C ASN A 169 -10.44 -3.35 16.98
N ASP A 170 -10.08 -2.21 17.59
CA ASP A 170 -8.92 -2.05 18.47
C ASP A 170 -7.59 -2.50 17.83
N ASN A 171 -7.49 -2.41 16.51
CA ASN A 171 -6.35 -2.87 15.73
C ASN A 171 -5.98 -4.34 15.96
N ASN A 172 -6.93 -5.19 16.35
CA ASN A 172 -6.77 -6.62 16.55
C ASN A 172 -7.35 -7.39 15.35
N PHE A 173 -6.50 -8.14 14.64
CA PHE A 173 -6.92 -8.85 13.44
C PHE A 173 -7.75 -10.11 13.73
N ASP A 174 -7.77 -10.59 14.98
CA ASP A 174 -8.68 -11.67 15.40
C ASP A 174 -10.12 -11.17 15.59
N SER A 175 -10.32 -9.85 15.68
CA SER A 175 -11.63 -9.20 15.83
C SER A 175 -12.24 -8.77 14.48
N LEU A 176 -11.58 -9.01 13.36
CA LEU A 176 -12.11 -8.76 12.03
C LEU A 176 -13.28 -9.68 11.69
N PHE A 177 -13.97 -9.45 10.58
CA PHE A 177 -15.06 -10.30 10.10
C PHE A 177 -14.65 -11.77 10.00
N VAL A 178 -13.44 -12.03 9.50
CA VAL A 178 -12.71 -13.28 9.60
C VAL A 178 -11.34 -12.97 10.20
N PRO A 179 -10.87 -13.71 11.23
CA PRO A 179 -9.52 -13.56 11.77
C PRO A 179 -8.45 -13.69 10.69
N PHE A 180 -7.46 -12.80 10.75
CA PHE A 180 -6.52 -12.60 9.66
C PHE A 180 -5.06 -12.58 10.11
N ARG A 181 -4.18 -13.12 9.25
CA ARG A 181 -2.72 -12.91 9.34
C ARG A 181 -2.19 -12.36 8.03
N CYS A 182 -1.37 -11.33 8.14
CA CYS A 182 -0.73 -10.65 7.02
C CYS A 182 0.78 -10.84 7.12
N VAL A 183 1.43 -11.25 6.03
CA VAL A 183 2.86 -11.52 6.02
C VAL A 183 3.61 -10.45 5.24
N ALA A 184 4.65 -9.87 5.86
CA ALA A 184 5.62 -8.99 5.23
C ALA A 184 7.04 -9.50 5.45
N SER A 185 8.05 -8.81 4.92
CA SER A 185 9.46 -9.18 5.02
C SER A 185 10.28 -8.10 5.71
N ASP A 186 11.00 -8.50 6.77
CA ASP A 186 12.06 -7.73 7.41
C ASP A 186 13.37 -8.00 6.66
N ILE A 187 13.80 -7.05 5.83
CA ILE A 187 15.03 -7.22 5.04
C ILE A 187 16.29 -6.97 5.87
N GLU A 188 16.19 -6.30 7.02
CA GLU A 188 17.33 -6.05 7.89
C GLU A 188 17.77 -7.36 8.57
N ASN A 189 16.82 -8.19 8.97
CA ASN A 189 17.05 -9.49 9.62
C ASN A 189 16.78 -10.70 8.72
N LYS A 190 16.40 -10.50 7.45
CA LYS A 190 16.12 -11.54 6.43
C LYS A 190 15.13 -12.60 6.90
N LYS A 191 13.98 -12.17 7.39
CA LYS A 191 12.92 -13.05 7.89
C LYS A 191 11.53 -12.53 7.53
N SER A 192 10.56 -13.44 7.47
CA SER A 192 9.15 -13.07 7.39
C SER A 192 8.66 -12.53 8.73
N ILE A 193 7.74 -11.56 8.66
CA ILE A 193 7.03 -10.99 9.82
C ILE A 193 5.55 -11.25 9.61
N VAL A 194 4.90 -11.80 10.64
CA VAL A 194 3.46 -12.07 10.66
C VAL A 194 2.78 -10.99 11.50
N PHE A 195 1.85 -10.26 10.88
CA PHE A 195 1.01 -9.29 11.58
C PHE A 195 -0.30 -9.94 12.00
N SER A 196 -0.60 -9.89 13.30
CA SER A 196 -1.86 -10.30 13.93
C SER A 196 -2.60 -9.13 14.58
N SER A 197 -1.96 -7.97 14.63
CA SER A 197 -2.47 -6.74 15.23
C SER A 197 -1.75 -5.52 14.66
N GLY A 198 -2.16 -4.32 15.05
CA GLY A 198 -1.65 -3.06 14.52
C GLY A 198 -2.56 -2.47 13.45
N PHE A 199 -2.08 -1.47 12.74
CA PHE A 199 -2.88 -0.83 11.70
C PHE A 199 -2.98 -1.72 10.46
N LEU A 200 -4.18 -2.23 10.17
CA LEU A 200 -4.41 -3.17 9.05
C LEU A 200 -3.97 -2.58 7.70
N ASN A 201 -4.24 -1.29 7.47
CA ASN A 201 -3.77 -0.61 6.27
C ASN A 201 -2.23 -0.61 6.16
N GLN A 202 -1.51 -0.47 7.29
CA GLN A 202 -0.05 -0.49 7.32
C GLN A 202 0.51 -1.90 7.11
N ALA A 203 -0.11 -2.92 7.72
CA ALA A 203 0.30 -4.31 7.55
C ALA A 203 0.15 -4.77 6.09
N VAL A 204 -1.01 -4.51 5.48
CA VAL A 204 -1.26 -4.83 4.06
C VAL A 204 -0.32 -4.05 3.15
N ARG A 205 -0.11 -2.75 3.43
CA ARG A 205 0.83 -1.92 2.68
C ARG A 205 2.26 -2.44 2.76
N ALA A 206 2.71 -2.88 3.94
CA ALA A 206 4.01 -3.51 4.13
C ALA A 206 4.13 -4.79 3.28
N SER A 207 3.12 -5.65 3.38
CA SER A 207 3.03 -6.90 2.62
C SER A 207 3.08 -6.73 1.11
N MET A 208 2.60 -5.59 0.59
CA MET A 208 2.56 -5.27 -0.85
C MET A 208 3.74 -4.39 -1.31
N THR A 209 4.71 -4.12 -0.46
CA THR A 209 5.87 -3.29 -0.81
C THR A 209 6.87 -4.06 -1.67
N TYR A 210 6.52 -4.30 -2.94
CA TYR A 210 7.45 -4.95 -3.87
C TYR A 210 8.65 -4.04 -4.15
N PRO A 211 9.90 -4.59 -4.10
CA PRO A 211 11.12 -3.82 -4.32
C PRO A 211 11.07 -3.00 -5.61
N PHE A 212 11.53 -1.75 -5.54
CA PHE A 212 11.53 -0.76 -6.62
C PHE A 212 10.16 -0.28 -7.10
N TYR A 213 9.08 -1.03 -6.87
CA TYR A 213 7.74 -0.63 -7.28
C TYR A 213 7.16 0.44 -6.33
N LEU A 214 7.13 0.16 -5.02
CA LEU A 214 6.65 1.07 -3.99
C LEU A 214 7.76 1.51 -3.03
N ASP A 215 7.60 2.70 -2.42
CA ASP A 215 8.45 3.10 -1.29
C ASP A 215 8.35 2.09 -0.15
N PRO A 216 9.47 1.64 0.43
CA PRO A 216 9.42 0.84 1.66
C PRO A 216 8.92 1.68 2.83
N ILE A 217 8.18 1.03 3.74
CA ILE A 217 7.68 1.65 4.96
C ILE A 217 8.36 1.05 6.19
N ARG A 218 8.40 1.84 7.28
CA ARG A 218 8.82 1.32 8.57
C ARG A 218 7.61 1.00 9.43
N VAL A 219 7.60 -0.19 10.01
CA VAL A 219 6.63 -0.60 11.00
C VAL A 219 7.42 -0.92 12.28
N ASP A 220 7.10 -0.25 13.37
CA ASP A 220 7.81 -0.36 14.65
C ASP A 220 9.34 -0.24 14.52
N GLY A 221 9.78 0.67 13.65
CA GLY A 221 11.19 0.94 13.39
C GLY A 221 11.87 0.02 12.38
N THR A 222 11.29 -1.12 12.02
CA THR A 222 11.83 -2.11 11.06
C THR A 222 11.40 -1.76 9.64
N LEU A 223 12.35 -1.84 8.70
CA LEU A 223 12.10 -1.58 7.28
C LEU A 223 11.45 -2.80 6.62
N MET A 224 10.20 -2.63 6.17
CA MET A 224 9.36 -3.69 5.62
C MET A 224 9.31 -3.67 4.10
N PHE A 225 9.30 -4.86 3.53
CA PHE A 225 9.07 -5.14 2.12
C PHE A 225 8.03 -6.24 1.94
N ASP A 226 7.69 -6.52 0.67
CA ASP A 226 6.74 -7.54 0.26
C ASP A 226 7.02 -8.89 0.93
N GLY A 227 5.98 -9.50 1.48
CA GLY A 227 6.08 -10.78 2.16
C GLY A 227 6.58 -11.91 1.27
N GLY A 228 6.35 -11.79 -0.04
CA GLY A 228 6.80 -12.76 -1.05
C GLY A 228 8.31 -12.91 -1.15
N LEU A 229 9.11 -12.02 -0.55
CA LEU A 229 10.57 -12.21 -0.49
C LEU A 229 10.96 -13.42 0.36
N TYR A 230 10.22 -13.72 1.45
CA TYR A 230 10.61 -14.78 2.40
C TYR A 230 9.51 -15.80 2.69
N ASN A 231 8.22 -15.45 2.55
CA ASN A 231 7.10 -16.37 2.71
C ASN A 231 5.93 -15.96 1.79
N ASN A 232 5.96 -16.45 0.56
CA ASN A 232 4.97 -16.09 -0.45
C ASN A 232 3.66 -16.90 -0.35
N PHE A 233 3.63 -17.98 0.42
CA PHE A 233 2.45 -18.82 0.63
C PHE A 233 2.37 -19.22 2.11
N PRO A 234 1.70 -18.41 2.97
CA PRO A 234 1.79 -18.53 4.43
C PRO A 234 0.89 -19.65 5.00
N ALA A 235 1.03 -20.87 4.47
CA ALA A 235 0.33 -22.05 4.97
C ALA A 235 0.88 -22.53 6.30
N ASP A 236 2.18 -22.32 6.54
CA ASP A 236 2.83 -22.56 7.83
C ASP A 236 2.25 -21.65 8.91
N VAL A 237 2.01 -20.37 8.60
CA VAL A 237 1.37 -19.41 9.51
C VAL A 237 -0.07 -19.81 9.82
N MET A 238 -0.83 -20.25 8.80
CA MET A 238 -2.20 -20.76 9.00
C MET A 238 -2.22 -21.93 9.97
N TYR A 239 -1.31 -22.87 9.79
CA TYR A 239 -1.22 -24.05 10.65
C TYR A 239 -0.78 -23.70 12.07
N GLN A 240 0.23 -22.84 12.22
CA GLN A 240 0.81 -22.50 13.52
C GLN A 240 -0.11 -21.63 14.37
N ASP A 241 -0.77 -20.62 13.78
CA ASP A 241 -1.55 -19.63 14.53
C ASP A 241 -3.01 -20.06 14.74
N PHE A 242 -3.59 -20.79 13.80
CA PHE A 242 -5.02 -21.11 13.81
C PHE A 242 -5.33 -22.61 13.92
N ASN A 243 -4.43 -23.48 13.44
CA ASN A 243 -4.60 -24.92 13.44
C ASN A 243 -6.01 -25.36 13.03
N PRO A 244 -6.49 -24.99 11.82
CA PRO A 244 -7.82 -25.36 11.34
C PRO A 244 -7.90 -26.85 11.01
N ASP A 245 -9.12 -27.40 10.95
CA ASP A 245 -9.35 -28.79 10.61
C ASP A 245 -9.13 -29.08 9.12
N PHE A 246 -9.28 -28.04 8.25
CA PHE A 246 -9.04 -28.14 6.81
C PHE A 246 -8.45 -26.84 6.26
N ILE A 247 -7.42 -26.96 5.41
CA ILE A 247 -6.78 -25.80 4.78
C ILE A 247 -7.07 -25.80 3.28
N ILE A 248 -7.64 -24.71 2.79
CA ILE A 248 -7.74 -24.40 1.35
C ILE A 248 -6.59 -23.45 1.02
N GLY A 249 -5.69 -23.88 0.15
CA GLY A 249 -4.62 -23.03 -0.35
C GLY A 249 -4.96 -22.52 -1.75
N SER A 250 -4.88 -21.21 -1.97
CA SER A 250 -4.96 -20.61 -3.31
C SER A 250 -3.60 -20.09 -3.70
N ASN A 251 -2.95 -20.75 -4.65
CA ASN A 251 -1.62 -20.43 -5.12
C ASN A 251 -1.63 -19.93 -6.57
N VAL A 252 -1.21 -18.68 -6.78
CA VAL A 252 -1.10 -18.03 -8.10
C VAL A 252 0.35 -17.70 -8.46
N SER A 253 1.31 -18.24 -7.71
CA SER A 253 2.74 -17.98 -7.85
C SER A 253 3.53 -19.24 -8.15
N TYR A 254 4.72 -19.05 -8.65
CA TYR A 254 5.71 -20.10 -8.85
C TYR A 254 7.10 -19.58 -8.44
N ASN A 255 8.00 -20.50 -8.13
CA ASN A 255 9.39 -20.13 -7.89
C ASN A 255 10.07 -19.77 -9.22
N ALA A 256 10.78 -18.63 -9.23
CA ALA A 256 11.49 -18.21 -10.42
C ALA A 256 12.52 -19.29 -10.86
N PRO A 257 12.73 -19.46 -12.18
CA PRO A 257 13.78 -20.34 -12.67
C PRO A 257 15.16 -19.83 -12.25
N PRO A 258 16.22 -20.68 -12.28
CA PRO A 258 17.57 -20.22 -12.04
C PRO A 258 17.95 -19.03 -12.93
N PRO A 259 18.73 -18.05 -12.42
CA PRO A 259 19.11 -16.88 -13.18
C PRO A 259 20.08 -17.23 -14.32
N THR A 260 20.10 -16.40 -15.37
CA THR A 260 21.04 -16.48 -16.48
C THR A 260 22.12 -15.42 -16.37
N GLU A 261 23.28 -15.60 -17.04
CA GLU A 261 24.44 -14.72 -16.91
C GLU A 261 24.22 -13.31 -17.47
N ASP A 262 23.29 -13.15 -18.41
CA ASP A 262 23.01 -11.93 -19.16
C ASP A 262 21.72 -11.21 -18.69
N ASP A 263 20.97 -11.77 -17.71
CA ASP A 263 19.78 -11.13 -17.12
C ASP A 263 20.03 -10.67 -15.68
N LEU A 264 20.47 -9.41 -15.54
CA LEU A 264 20.72 -8.79 -14.23
C LEU A 264 19.47 -8.77 -13.33
N ILE A 265 18.27 -8.61 -13.90
CA ILE A 265 17.03 -8.55 -13.10
C ILE A 265 16.74 -9.93 -12.52
N SER A 266 16.88 -10.99 -13.32
CA SER A 266 16.75 -12.38 -12.88
C SER A 266 17.74 -12.70 -11.76
N GLN A 267 19.01 -12.28 -11.90
CA GLN A 267 20.05 -12.45 -10.87
C GLN A 267 19.67 -11.74 -9.56
N LEU A 268 19.27 -10.46 -9.63
CA LEU A 268 18.84 -9.69 -8.44
C LEU A 268 17.61 -10.31 -7.79
N THR A 269 16.64 -10.76 -8.56
CA THR A 269 15.41 -11.41 -8.05
C THR A 269 15.78 -12.68 -7.28
N ASN A 270 16.63 -13.53 -7.83
CA ASN A 270 17.10 -14.75 -7.14
C ASN A 270 17.92 -14.47 -5.87
N MET A 271 18.62 -13.33 -5.81
CA MET A 271 19.36 -12.92 -4.60
C MET A 271 18.43 -12.42 -3.49
N LEU A 272 17.28 -11.81 -3.85
CA LEU A 272 16.36 -11.17 -2.91
C LEU A 272 15.24 -12.09 -2.44
N VAL A 273 14.73 -12.95 -3.34
CA VAL A 273 13.54 -13.79 -3.10
C VAL A 273 13.98 -15.19 -2.69
N SER A 274 13.51 -15.63 -1.52
CA SER A 274 13.72 -17.02 -1.07
C SER A 274 12.77 -17.97 -1.81
N HIS A 275 13.22 -19.20 -2.00
CA HIS A 275 12.37 -20.25 -2.57
C HIS A 275 11.16 -20.51 -1.67
N SER A 276 9.95 -20.39 -2.22
CA SER A 276 8.71 -20.57 -1.48
C SER A 276 8.27 -22.04 -1.46
N ASN A 277 7.78 -22.49 -0.31
CA ASN A 277 7.12 -23.78 -0.20
C ASN A 277 5.61 -23.60 -0.39
N PHE A 278 5.05 -24.15 -1.46
CA PHE A 278 3.62 -24.09 -1.78
C PHE A 278 2.82 -25.30 -1.26
N SER A 279 3.42 -26.15 -0.42
CA SER A 279 2.71 -27.28 0.16
C SER A 279 1.89 -26.87 1.38
N ILE A 280 0.80 -27.60 1.62
CA ILE A 280 -0.02 -27.47 2.82
C ILE A 280 0.59 -28.37 3.91
N PRO A 281 0.90 -27.83 5.11
CA PRO A 281 1.66 -28.58 6.13
C PRO A 281 0.83 -29.61 6.92
N CYS A 282 -0.44 -29.82 6.59
CA CYS A 282 -1.33 -30.78 7.24
C CYS A 282 -1.82 -31.85 6.26
N ASN A 283 -2.33 -32.99 6.79
CA ASN A 283 -2.85 -34.10 5.98
C ASN A 283 -4.22 -33.80 5.36
N GLU A 284 -4.93 -32.78 5.84
CA GLU A 284 -6.26 -32.40 5.40
C GLU A 284 -6.22 -30.99 4.79
N GLY A 285 -6.06 -30.92 3.49
CA GLY A 285 -6.03 -29.67 2.75
C GLY A 285 -6.13 -29.86 1.24
N MET A 286 -6.52 -28.80 0.56
CA MET A 286 -6.67 -28.75 -0.90
C MET A 286 -5.96 -27.53 -1.46
N LEU A 287 -5.09 -27.73 -2.45
CA LEU A 287 -4.45 -26.67 -3.18
C LEU A 287 -5.24 -26.35 -4.45
N ILE A 288 -5.63 -25.09 -4.61
CA ILE A 288 -6.23 -24.51 -5.80
C ILE A 288 -5.15 -23.73 -6.52
N GLU A 289 -4.91 -24.04 -7.78
CA GLU A 289 -3.88 -23.41 -8.61
C GLU A 289 -4.56 -22.86 -9.87
N PRO A 290 -5.02 -21.59 -9.84
CA PRO A 290 -5.52 -20.91 -11.01
C PRO A 290 -4.47 -20.86 -12.12
N GLU A 291 -4.89 -21.01 -13.36
CA GLU A 291 -3.98 -20.89 -14.50
C GLU A 291 -3.37 -19.49 -14.52
N ASN A 292 -2.04 -19.41 -14.45
CA ASN A 292 -1.31 -18.17 -14.31
C ASN A 292 -0.57 -17.80 -15.60
N THR A 293 -1.28 -17.13 -16.50
CA THR A 293 -0.72 -16.54 -17.72
C THR A 293 -0.52 -15.02 -17.60
N ILE A 294 -0.93 -14.44 -16.46
CA ILE A 294 -1.00 -12.99 -16.22
C ILE A 294 0.31 -12.50 -15.63
N GLY A 295 0.91 -11.49 -16.26
CA GLY A 295 2.13 -10.86 -15.75
C GLY A 295 1.92 -10.14 -14.41
N THR A 296 2.95 -10.11 -13.56
CA THR A 296 2.90 -9.55 -12.19
C THR A 296 2.30 -8.13 -12.10
N PHE A 297 2.47 -7.31 -13.12
CA PHE A 297 1.97 -5.92 -13.17
C PHE A 297 0.87 -5.69 -14.21
N ALA A 298 0.29 -6.76 -14.78
CA ALA A 298 -0.77 -6.68 -15.78
C ALA A 298 -2.17 -6.45 -15.15
N PHE A 299 -2.31 -5.40 -14.36
CA PHE A 299 -3.56 -5.05 -13.65
C PHE A 299 -4.72 -4.61 -14.58
N ASN A 300 -4.55 -4.68 -15.88
CA ASN A 300 -5.60 -4.51 -16.88
C ASN A 300 -6.33 -5.85 -17.21
N GLU A 301 -5.83 -6.99 -16.74
CA GLU A 301 -6.37 -8.34 -17.02
C GLU A 301 -7.22 -8.88 -15.85
N VAL A 302 -7.94 -7.98 -15.16
CA VAL A 302 -8.72 -8.29 -13.94
C VAL A 302 -9.75 -9.39 -14.15
N GLU A 303 -10.54 -9.31 -15.25
CA GLU A 303 -11.58 -10.29 -15.55
C GLU A 303 -11.01 -11.69 -15.75
N ALA A 304 -9.93 -11.79 -16.52
CA ALA A 304 -9.28 -13.08 -16.80
C ALA A 304 -8.74 -13.72 -15.51
N ALA A 305 -8.12 -12.89 -14.63
CA ALA A 305 -7.64 -13.37 -13.34
C ALA A 305 -8.76 -13.92 -12.47
N ILE A 306 -9.84 -13.17 -12.28
CA ILE A 306 -10.99 -13.58 -11.45
C ILE A 306 -11.63 -14.85 -12.00
N GLN A 307 -11.82 -14.91 -13.32
CA GLN A 307 -12.42 -16.09 -13.97
C GLN A 307 -11.56 -17.33 -13.79
N SER A 308 -10.24 -17.23 -13.97
CA SER A 308 -9.32 -18.35 -13.75
C SER A 308 -9.41 -18.88 -12.30
N GLY A 309 -9.46 -17.97 -11.30
CA GLY A 309 -9.63 -18.37 -9.90
C GLY A 309 -10.94 -19.08 -9.62
N TYR A 310 -12.02 -18.60 -10.21
CA TYR A 310 -13.34 -19.21 -10.09
C TYR A 310 -13.36 -20.61 -10.70
N GLU A 311 -12.90 -20.77 -11.95
CA GLU A 311 -12.87 -22.04 -12.65
C GLU A 311 -11.99 -23.09 -11.96
N ALA A 312 -10.80 -22.68 -11.50
CA ALA A 312 -9.91 -23.58 -10.76
C ALA A 312 -10.54 -24.07 -9.45
N THR A 313 -11.33 -23.23 -8.79
CA THR A 313 -12.04 -23.59 -7.56
C THR A 313 -13.19 -24.57 -7.87
N ILE A 314 -13.99 -24.29 -8.88
CA ILE A 314 -15.09 -25.17 -9.29
C ILE A 314 -14.58 -26.55 -9.71
N ALA A 315 -13.42 -26.62 -10.37
CA ALA A 315 -12.80 -27.90 -10.73
C ALA A 315 -12.40 -28.76 -9.51
N LYS A 316 -12.23 -28.16 -8.34
CA LYS A 316 -11.88 -28.83 -7.08
C LYS A 316 -13.06 -28.92 -6.08
N ILE A 317 -14.20 -28.32 -6.41
CA ILE A 317 -15.28 -28.08 -5.45
C ILE A 317 -15.85 -29.34 -4.84
N ASP A 318 -16.07 -30.39 -5.65
CA ASP A 318 -16.62 -31.67 -5.17
C ASP A 318 -15.69 -32.30 -4.12
N SER A 319 -14.37 -32.19 -4.33
CA SER A 319 -13.38 -32.65 -3.37
C SER A 319 -13.38 -31.83 -2.09
N ILE A 320 -13.50 -30.51 -2.21
CA ILE A 320 -13.60 -29.61 -1.03
C ILE A 320 -14.89 -29.94 -0.27
N GLU A 321 -16.02 -30.13 -0.97
CA GLU A 321 -17.30 -30.46 -0.38
C GLU A 321 -17.30 -31.82 0.32
N PHE A 322 -16.49 -32.75 -0.14
CA PHE A 322 -16.32 -34.08 0.50
C PHE A 322 -15.63 -33.95 1.88
N PHE A 323 -14.60 -33.11 1.98
CA PHE A 323 -13.85 -32.94 3.25
C PHE A 323 -14.48 -31.91 4.18
N VAL A 324 -15.09 -30.86 3.64
CA VAL A 324 -15.73 -29.80 4.43
C VAL A 324 -17.22 -30.07 4.52
N ASN A 325 -17.67 -30.58 5.68
CA ASN A 325 -19.08 -30.92 5.90
C ASN A 325 -19.96 -29.73 6.32
N LYS A 326 -19.33 -28.67 6.87
CA LYS A 326 -20.01 -27.46 7.30
C LYS A 326 -20.44 -26.62 6.10
N ARG A 327 -21.65 -26.05 6.17
CA ARG A 327 -22.17 -25.12 5.15
C ARG A 327 -22.67 -23.87 5.83
N ILE A 328 -22.57 -22.75 5.13
CA ILE A 328 -23.14 -21.46 5.49
C ILE A 328 -24.00 -20.95 4.33
N THR A 329 -25.21 -20.49 4.62
CA THR A 329 -26.07 -19.93 3.58
C THR A 329 -25.65 -18.50 3.22
N LYS A 330 -26.07 -18.04 2.03
CA LYS A 330 -25.82 -16.68 1.58
C LYS A 330 -26.46 -15.64 2.51
N GLU A 331 -27.63 -15.96 3.04
CA GLU A 331 -28.37 -15.12 3.99
C GLU A 331 -27.62 -15.02 5.32
N GLU A 332 -27.10 -16.12 5.83
CA GLU A 332 -26.35 -16.15 7.10
C GLU A 332 -25.04 -15.35 7.00
N ILE A 333 -24.27 -15.53 5.93
CA ILE A 333 -23.01 -14.78 5.76
C ILE A 333 -23.26 -13.28 5.55
N THR A 334 -24.31 -12.95 4.80
CA THR A 334 -24.72 -11.56 4.59
C THR A 334 -25.16 -10.91 5.90
N LEU A 335 -25.92 -11.62 6.72
CA LEU A 335 -26.34 -11.12 8.04
C LEU A 335 -25.11 -10.91 8.95
N LYS A 336 -24.21 -11.86 9.04
CA LYS A 336 -22.98 -11.73 9.82
C LYS A 336 -22.13 -10.53 9.35
N ARG A 337 -21.98 -10.35 8.03
CA ARG A 337 -21.26 -9.25 7.42
C ARG A 337 -21.90 -7.89 7.76
N ASN A 338 -23.22 -7.78 7.68
CA ASN A 338 -23.95 -6.56 8.03
C ASN A 338 -23.84 -6.22 9.52
N VAL A 339 -23.93 -7.21 10.40
CA VAL A 339 -23.72 -7.03 11.85
C VAL A 339 -22.30 -6.56 12.15
N PHE A 340 -21.30 -7.11 11.49
CA PHE A 340 -19.91 -6.69 11.64
C PHE A 340 -19.72 -5.25 11.16
N ARG A 341 -20.18 -4.92 9.95
CA ARG A 341 -20.08 -3.57 9.37
C ARG A 341 -20.82 -2.51 10.18
N GLY A 342 -21.92 -2.88 10.81
CA GLY A 342 -22.69 -1.98 11.69
C GLY A 342 -21.91 -1.49 12.91
N LYS A 343 -20.81 -2.14 13.27
CA LYS A 343 -19.90 -1.72 14.36
C LYS A 343 -18.83 -0.72 13.91
N ILE A 344 -18.60 -0.59 12.59
CA ILE A 344 -17.55 0.26 12.06
C ILE A 344 -18.00 1.73 12.11
N ILE A 345 -17.22 2.54 12.80
CA ILE A 345 -17.49 3.97 12.93
C ILE A 345 -17.11 4.69 11.61
N PRO A 346 -17.99 5.53 11.05
CA PRO A 346 -17.70 6.28 9.82
C PRO A 346 -16.50 7.22 9.95
N LEU A 347 -15.73 7.37 8.89
CA LEU A 347 -14.53 8.20 8.87
C LEU A 347 -14.85 9.69 9.06
N LYS A 348 -14.53 10.21 10.24
CA LYS A 348 -14.62 11.63 10.62
C LYS A 348 -13.39 12.00 11.43
N VAL A 349 -12.50 12.81 10.86
CA VAL A 349 -11.24 13.23 11.51
C VAL A 349 -11.42 14.54 12.24
N SER A 350 -11.15 14.56 13.55
CA SER A 350 -11.24 15.77 14.42
C SER A 350 -9.88 16.29 14.87
N SER A 351 -8.82 15.47 14.77
CA SER A 351 -7.47 15.88 15.17
C SER A 351 -6.40 15.27 14.27
N ILE A 352 -5.23 15.91 14.22
CA ILE A 352 -4.11 15.46 13.39
C ILE A 352 -2.82 15.53 14.22
N THR A 353 -2.09 14.41 14.21
CA THR A 353 -0.76 14.27 14.82
C THR A 353 0.24 13.79 13.78
N ASN A 354 1.53 13.81 14.08
CA ASN A 354 2.55 13.18 13.24
C ASN A 354 3.68 12.58 14.09
N ASN A 355 4.54 11.80 13.45
CA ASN A 355 5.68 11.12 14.03
C ASN A 355 6.90 12.03 14.31
N TYR A 356 6.86 13.32 13.94
CA TYR A 356 7.96 14.23 14.21
C TYR A 356 7.88 14.79 15.62
N ASN A 357 8.92 14.59 16.42
CA ASN A 357 9.06 15.16 17.76
C ASN A 357 9.31 16.69 17.76
N LYS A 358 9.52 17.30 16.59
CA LYS A 358 9.72 18.75 16.47
C LYS A 358 8.39 19.45 16.23
N LYS A 359 7.92 20.21 17.23
CA LYS A 359 6.66 20.98 17.17
C LYS A 359 6.51 21.86 15.90
N ARG A 360 7.62 22.31 15.29
CA ARG A 360 7.60 23.17 14.08
C ARG A 360 7.13 22.42 12.84
N ASP A 361 7.56 21.17 12.65
CA ASP A 361 7.19 20.38 11.46
C ASP A 361 5.72 19.92 11.51
N LEU A 362 5.24 19.64 12.73
CA LEU A 362 3.83 19.37 12.96
C LEU A 362 2.94 20.58 12.63
N ALA A 363 3.41 21.80 12.96
CA ALA A 363 2.61 23.00 12.76
C ALA A 363 2.26 23.26 11.29
N TYR A 364 3.19 23.02 10.34
CA TYR A 364 2.91 23.14 8.91
C TYR A 364 1.83 22.16 8.45
N ALA A 365 2.03 20.85 8.68
CA ALA A 365 1.10 19.81 8.27
C ALA A 365 -0.30 20.03 8.89
N ARG A 366 -0.35 20.28 10.20
CA ARG A 366 -1.59 20.50 10.94
C ARG A 366 -2.37 21.70 10.42
N LYS A 367 -1.71 22.87 10.27
CA LYS A 367 -2.37 24.09 9.78
C LYS A 367 -2.83 23.97 8.32
N SER A 368 -2.16 23.14 7.52
CA SER A 368 -2.56 22.87 6.13
C SER A 368 -3.77 21.96 6.04
N MET A 369 -4.04 21.14 7.08
CA MET A 369 -5.07 20.13 7.02
C MET A 369 -6.32 20.45 7.84
N ILE A 370 -6.22 21.10 9.01
CA ILE A 370 -7.38 21.30 9.88
C ILE A 370 -7.43 22.70 10.50
N ARG A 371 -8.65 23.24 10.66
CA ARG A 371 -8.92 24.50 11.38
C ARG A 371 -9.18 24.21 12.85
N GLU A 372 -8.14 24.02 13.65
CA GLU A 372 -8.29 23.69 15.08
C GLU A 372 -9.14 24.70 15.86
N ARG A 373 -8.96 26.01 15.61
CA ARG A 373 -9.72 27.06 16.30
C ARG A 373 -11.24 26.99 16.07
N LYS A 374 -11.70 26.19 15.08
CA LYS A 374 -13.11 26.04 14.72
C LYS A 374 -13.66 24.66 15.08
N ASN A 375 -12.89 23.81 15.78
CA ASN A 375 -13.26 22.41 16.05
C ASN A 375 -13.77 21.69 14.79
N GLU A 376 -13.06 21.90 13.68
CA GLU A 376 -13.47 21.38 12.38
C GLU A 376 -13.37 19.86 12.34
N ILE A 377 -14.41 19.20 11.83
CA ILE A 377 -14.41 17.77 11.56
C ILE A 377 -14.30 17.57 10.04
N LEU A 378 -13.35 16.73 9.63
CA LEU A 378 -13.13 16.39 8.23
C LEU A 378 -13.86 15.09 7.89
N ASP A 379 -14.75 15.14 6.92
CA ASP A 379 -15.26 13.97 6.21
C ASP A 379 -14.22 13.45 5.20
N VAL A 380 -14.50 12.29 4.58
CA VAL A 380 -13.59 11.63 3.62
C VAL A 380 -13.19 12.57 2.50
N SER A 381 -14.14 13.30 1.90
CA SER A 381 -13.88 14.16 0.74
C SER A 381 -12.96 15.34 1.08
N LYS A 382 -13.22 16.02 2.21
CA LYS A 382 -12.35 17.10 2.69
C LYS A 382 -10.97 16.59 3.10
N LEU A 383 -10.94 15.41 3.76
CA LEU A 383 -9.69 14.78 4.16
C LEU A 383 -8.83 14.45 2.94
N GLU A 384 -9.42 13.79 1.93
CA GLU A 384 -8.75 13.43 0.69
C GLU A 384 -8.14 14.65 -0.01
N LYS A 385 -8.95 15.69 -0.24
CA LYS A 385 -8.48 16.93 -0.87
C LYS A 385 -7.30 17.55 -0.13
N ARG A 386 -7.36 17.58 1.21
CA ARG A 386 -6.31 18.19 2.04
C ARG A 386 -5.07 17.31 2.13
N TYR A 387 -5.26 15.98 2.14
CA TYR A 387 -4.17 15.02 2.12
C TYR A 387 -3.31 15.19 0.86
N TYR A 388 -3.92 15.16 -0.32
CA TYR A 388 -3.16 15.31 -1.57
C TYR A 388 -2.55 16.70 -1.72
N ARG A 389 -3.21 17.74 -1.22
CA ARG A 389 -2.63 19.06 -1.19
C ARG A 389 -1.39 19.13 -0.30
N LEU A 390 -1.41 18.53 0.87
CA LEU A 390 -0.25 18.45 1.74
C LEU A 390 0.85 17.62 1.11
N TYR A 391 0.50 16.47 0.52
CA TYR A 391 1.44 15.60 -0.18
C TYR A 391 2.15 16.31 -1.35
N ALA A 392 1.46 17.18 -2.07
CA ALA A 392 2.04 17.98 -3.16
C ALA A 392 3.08 19.01 -2.71
N THR A 393 3.36 19.16 -1.40
CA THR A 393 4.38 20.05 -0.85
C THR A 393 5.78 19.53 -1.18
N PRO A 394 6.62 20.27 -1.95
CA PRO A 394 7.91 19.77 -2.44
C PRO A 394 8.93 19.42 -1.33
N GLN A 395 8.71 19.89 -0.11
CA GLN A 395 9.54 19.62 1.06
C GLN A 395 9.20 18.29 1.73
N LEU A 396 8.17 17.58 1.26
CA LEU A 396 7.78 16.27 1.74
C LEU A 396 8.10 15.21 0.67
N ASP A 397 8.72 14.11 1.09
CA ASP A 397 9.06 12.98 0.22
C ASP A 397 8.08 11.82 0.38
N PHE A 398 7.62 11.61 1.61
CA PHE A 398 6.73 10.51 1.96
C PHE A 398 5.75 10.94 3.04
N MET A 399 4.52 10.46 2.96
CA MET A 399 3.48 10.69 3.97
C MET A 399 2.54 9.49 4.01
N TYR A 400 2.44 8.85 5.17
CA TYR A 400 1.60 7.68 5.38
C TYR A 400 0.54 7.96 6.44
N PRO A 401 -0.76 7.73 6.17
CA PRO A 401 -1.86 8.06 7.08
C PRO A 401 -2.27 6.85 7.93
N LEU A 402 -2.44 7.06 9.24
CA LEU A 402 -2.93 6.08 10.20
C LEU A 402 -4.10 6.67 11.00
N LEU A 403 -5.09 5.84 11.36
CA LEU A 403 -6.26 6.27 12.13
C LEU A 403 -6.26 5.68 13.54
N ASN A 404 -6.45 6.52 14.53
CA ASN A 404 -6.72 6.12 15.91
C ASN A 404 -8.12 6.58 16.31
N LEU A 405 -8.96 5.66 16.77
CA LEU A 405 -10.30 5.98 17.24
C LEU A 405 -10.23 6.76 18.56
N ARG A 406 -11.06 7.77 18.69
CA ARG A 406 -11.20 8.61 19.88
C ARG A 406 -12.47 8.28 20.64
N PRO A 407 -12.55 8.60 21.96
CA PRO A 407 -13.76 8.34 22.75
C PRO A 407 -15.03 9.05 22.24
N ASP A 408 -14.86 10.13 21.47
CA ASP A 408 -15.96 10.91 20.89
C ASP A 408 -16.47 10.35 19.55
N SER A 409 -16.11 9.12 19.20
CA SER A 409 -16.45 8.47 17.92
C SER A 409 -15.94 9.25 16.68
N THR A 410 -14.89 10.02 16.84
CA THR A 410 -14.10 10.61 15.75
C THR A 410 -12.72 9.97 15.70
N TYR A 411 -11.93 10.33 14.69
CA TYR A 411 -10.58 9.81 14.54
C TYR A 411 -9.53 10.90 14.72
N ASN A 412 -8.40 10.50 15.31
CA ASN A 412 -7.14 11.19 15.18
C ASN A 412 -6.40 10.61 13.96
N LEU A 413 -6.06 11.46 12.99
CA LEU A 413 -5.19 11.10 11.88
C LEU A 413 -3.74 11.28 12.31
N ASN A 414 -3.00 10.19 12.43
CA ASN A 414 -1.56 10.23 12.62
C ASN A 414 -0.87 10.14 11.25
N LEU A 415 -0.06 11.12 10.90
CA LEU A 415 0.68 11.18 9.65
C LEU A 415 2.14 10.79 9.91
N GLU A 416 2.57 9.67 9.38
CA GLU A 416 4.00 9.35 9.29
C GLU A 416 4.60 10.10 8.11
N VAL A 417 5.39 11.12 8.41
CA VAL A 417 5.95 12.04 7.41
C VAL A 417 7.45 11.88 7.33
N ARG A 418 7.98 11.87 6.10
CA ARG A 418 9.41 11.99 5.82
C ARG A 418 9.66 13.25 5.00
N LYS A 419 10.62 14.06 5.44
CA LYS A 419 11.04 15.25 4.68
C LYS A 419 11.80 14.84 3.43
N ALA A 420 11.62 15.61 2.36
CA ALA A 420 12.51 15.55 1.23
C ALA A 420 13.93 15.97 1.65
N LYS A 421 14.94 15.48 0.94
CA LYS A 421 16.31 15.92 1.15
C LYS A 421 16.43 17.42 0.89
N ASP A 422 17.25 18.09 1.69
CA ASP A 422 17.31 19.55 1.71
C ASP A 422 17.77 20.14 0.36
N PHE A 423 18.62 19.42 -0.38
CA PHE A 423 19.15 19.87 -1.65
C PHE A 423 18.65 19.02 -2.82
N ARG A 424 18.40 19.67 -3.95
CA ARG A 424 18.13 19.06 -5.23
C ARG A 424 18.99 19.71 -6.30
N LEU A 425 19.78 18.92 -7.02
CA LEU A 425 20.53 19.29 -8.19
C LEU A 425 19.77 18.84 -9.44
N ASP A 426 19.51 19.77 -10.33
CA ASP A 426 18.90 19.54 -11.64
C ASP A 426 19.97 19.74 -12.73
N VAL A 427 20.14 18.78 -13.63
CA VAL A 427 21.12 18.83 -14.71
C VAL A 427 20.44 18.42 -16.01
N GLY A 428 20.74 19.15 -17.08
CA GLY A 428 20.17 18.83 -18.39
C GLY A 428 20.62 19.81 -19.47
N GLY A 429 19.72 20.06 -20.41
CA GLY A 429 19.99 20.97 -21.51
C GLY A 429 19.10 20.68 -22.71
N HIS A 430 19.28 21.48 -23.73
CA HIS A 430 18.67 21.29 -25.02
C HIS A 430 19.75 20.99 -26.05
N PHE A 431 19.68 19.83 -26.68
CA PHE A 431 20.63 19.39 -27.71
C PHE A 431 19.89 19.32 -29.05
N SER A 432 20.46 19.96 -30.05
CA SER A 432 19.88 20.05 -31.40
C SER A 432 20.97 19.83 -32.45
N SER A 433 20.60 19.30 -33.59
CA SER A 433 21.43 19.30 -34.80
C SER A 433 21.76 20.72 -35.32
N ARG A 434 21.00 21.70 -34.86
CA ARG A 434 21.28 23.13 -35.11
C ARG A 434 22.27 23.64 -34.06
N ALA A 435 22.93 24.77 -34.35
CA ALA A 435 23.96 25.36 -33.48
C ALA A 435 23.44 25.90 -32.11
N VAL A 436 22.18 25.64 -31.75
CA VAL A 436 21.50 26.19 -30.56
C VAL A 436 21.51 25.12 -29.45
N ASN A 437 22.69 24.76 -28.96
CA ASN A 437 22.82 23.85 -27.83
C ASN A 437 22.98 24.65 -26.54
N THR A 438 22.22 24.27 -25.51
CA THR A 438 22.30 24.91 -24.18
C THR A 438 22.38 23.82 -23.11
N GLY A 439 23.32 23.97 -22.19
CA GLY A 439 23.35 23.22 -20.94
C GLY A 439 22.49 23.90 -19.88
N TYR A 440 22.00 23.14 -18.95
CA TYR A 440 21.21 23.60 -17.80
C TYR A 440 21.73 22.99 -16.51
N ILE A 441 21.87 23.81 -15.49
CA ILE A 441 22.14 23.39 -14.12
C ILE A 441 21.26 24.19 -13.16
N GLY A 442 20.64 23.52 -12.19
CA GLY A 442 19.83 24.12 -11.15
C GLY A 442 20.13 23.51 -9.78
N LEU A 443 20.17 24.34 -8.76
CA LEU A 443 20.30 23.92 -7.36
C LEU A 443 19.14 24.48 -6.57
N THR A 444 18.41 23.61 -5.87
CA THR A 444 17.31 23.99 -4.97
C THR A 444 17.64 23.57 -3.55
N TYR A 445 17.57 24.51 -2.63
CA TYR A 445 17.55 24.27 -1.18
C TYR A 445 16.12 24.36 -0.66
N ARG A 446 15.70 23.39 0.16
CA ARG A 446 14.34 23.28 0.71
C ARG A 446 14.36 23.25 2.23
N SER A 447 13.40 23.93 2.84
CA SER A 447 13.22 23.91 4.29
C SER A 447 11.73 23.88 4.65
N ILE A 448 11.39 23.15 5.71
CA ILE A 448 10.03 23.07 6.23
C ILE A 448 10.04 23.19 7.77
N GLY A 449 9.07 23.94 8.28
CA GLY A 449 8.90 24.15 9.73
C GLY A 449 7.51 24.71 10.04
N ASN A 450 7.41 25.97 10.44
CA ASN A 450 6.13 26.68 10.55
C ASN A 450 5.57 27.08 9.18
N THR A 451 6.47 27.26 8.21
CA THR A 451 6.23 27.55 6.80
C THR A 451 7.08 26.62 5.97
N ALA A 452 6.76 26.45 4.70
CA ALA A 452 7.63 25.79 3.75
C ALA A 452 8.34 26.84 2.89
N SER A 453 9.64 26.69 2.66
CA SER A 453 10.40 27.62 1.84
C SER A 453 11.38 26.90 0.94
N SER A 454 11.71 27.53 -0.19
CA SER A 454 12.75 27.07 -1.10
C SER A 454 13.55 28.22 -1.67
N ILE A 455 14.85 27.99 -1.88
CA ILE A 455 15.74 28.86 -2.63
C ILE A 455 16.16 28.06 -3.87
N HIS A 456 15.96 28.63 -5.05
CA HIS A 456 16.36 28.01 -6.30
C HIS A 456 17.30 28.92 -7.06
N ALA A 457 18.46 28.41 -7.45
CA ALA A 457 19.41 29.06 -8.33
C ALA A 457 19.61 28.17 -9.56
N SER A 458 19.47 28.73 -10.75
CA SER A 458 19.71 27.99 -11.99
C SER A 458 20.39 28.84 -13.06
N SER A 459 21.06 28.14 -13.96
CA SER A 459 21.75 28.75 -15.09
C SER A 459 21.56 27.92 -16.35
N TYR A 460 21.27 28.62 -17.45
CA TYR A 460 21.45 28.12 -18.81
C TYR A 460 22.76 28.65 -19.36
N PHE A 461 23.52 27.81 -20.03
CA PHE A 461 24.77 28.18 -20.67
C PHE A 461 24.89 27.55 -22.04
N GLY A 462 25.16 28.37 -23.02
CA GLY A 462 25.25 27.94 -24.42
C GLY A 462 25.94 28.97 -25.29
N LYS A 463 26.11 28.63 -26.56
CA LYS A 463 26.81 29.48 -27.51
C LYS A 463 26.08 30.80 -27.75
N PHE A 464 24.74 30.76 -27.83
CA PHE A 464 23.90 31.92 -28.17
C PHE A 464 23.05 32.42 -27.04
N TYR A 465 22.93 31.66 -25.94
CA TYR A 465 22.08 31.99 -24.81
C TYR A 465 22.76 31.64 -23.49
N GLY A 466 22.76 32.58 -22.59
CA GLY A 466 23.12 32.40 -21.20
C GLY A 466 22.07 33.03 -20.30
N SER A 467 21.75 32.39 -19.19
CA SER A 467 20.78 32.90 -18.23
C SER A 467 21.15 32.50 -16.82
N VAL A 468 20.88 33.38 -15.86
CA VAL A 468 20.92 33.07 -14.43
C VAL A 468 19.58 33.45 -13.82
N LYS A 469 18.98 32.53 -13.07
CA LYS A 469 17.76 32.78 -12.29
C LYS A 469 18.02 32.45 -10.83
N LEU A 470 17.66 33.37 -9.96
CA LEU A 470 17.61 33.17 -8.52
C LEU A 470 16.16 33.41 -8.06
N SER A 471 15.60 32.50 -7.27
CA SER A 471 14.28 32.69 -6.69
C SER A 471 14.20 32.19 -5.25
N TYR A 472 13.42 32.89 -4.46
CA TYR A 472 13.02 32.50 -3.12
C TYR A 472 11.51 32.34 -3.09
N GLU A 473 11.04 31.20 -2.59
CA GLU A 473 9.62 30.91 -2.43
C GLU A 473 9.32 30.64 -0.97
N LEU A 474 8.23 31.22 -0.47
CA LEU A 474 7.70 31.04 0.87
C LEU A 474 6.23 30.62 0.78
N GLU A 475 5.90 29.47 1.30
CA GLU A 475 4.53 28.99 1.43
C GLU A 475 4.06 29.08 2.87
N VAL A 476 2.94 29.79 3.09
CA VAL A 476 2.28 29.91 4.39
C VAL A 476 1.24 28.80 4.52
N PRO A 477 1.36 27.92 5.55
CA PRO A 477 0.41 26.83 5.74
C PRO A 477 -0.96 27.38 6.09
N SER A 478 -1.93 27.05 5.26
CA SER A 478 -3.34 27.43 5.43
C SER A 478 -4.21 26.44 4.68
N ILE A 479 -5.50 26.41 5.04
CA ILE A 479 -6.51 25.71 4.23
C ILE A 479 -6.65 26.36 2.85
N PHE A 480 -6.33 27.65 2.75
CA PHE A 480 -6.14 28.36 1.48
C PHE A 480 -4.66 28.73 1.39
N PRO A 481 -3.81 27.84 0.85
CA PRO A 481 -2.37 28.11 0.82
C PRO A 481 -2.07 29.28 -0.10
N ILE A 482 -1.12 30.10 0.36
CA ILE A 482 -0.57 31.21 -0.41
C ILE A 482 0.92 30.96 -0.53
N SER A 483 1.43 30.96 -1.75
CA SER A 483 2.85 30.92 -2.07
C SER A 483 3.27 32.31 -2.57
N LEU A 484 4.29 32.85 -1.94
CA LEU A 484 4.92 34.12 -2.30
C LEU A 484 6.31 33.83 -2.85
N SER A 485 6.59 34.27 -4.06
CA SER A 485 7.91 34.08 -4.68
C SER A 485 8.49 35.43 -5.08
N ALA A 486 9.75 35.65 -4.73
CA ALA A 486 10.58 36.72 -5.27
C ALA A 486 11.61 36.12 -6.22
N TYR A 487 11.83 36.73 -7.36
CA TYR A 487 12.79 36.21 -8.33
C TYR A 487 13.59 37.30 -9.01
N PHE A 488 14.79 36.92 -9.42
CA PHE A 488 15.71 37.75 -10.21
C PHE A 488 16.19 36.90 -11.40
N VAL A 489 16.22 37.50 -12.59
CA VAL A 489 16.65 36.83 -13.82
C VAL A 489 17.57 37.79 -14.59
N MET A 490 18.67 37.20 -15.10
CA MET A 490 19.54 37.83 -16.09
C MET A 490 19.61 36.91 -17.31
N ASN A 491 19.29 37.45 -18.48
CA ASN A 491 19.39 36.77 -19.75
C ASN A 491 20.39 37.50 -20.65
N ARG A 492 21.17 36.72 -21.39
CA ARG A 492 22.04 37.25 -22.45
C ARG A 492 21.79 36.43 -23.71
N TRP A 493 21.40 37.11 -24.75
CA TRP A 493 21.31 36.57 -26.10
C TRP A 493 22.46 37.13 -26.94
N ASP A 494 23.25 36.24 -27.59
CA ASP A 494 24.35 36.61 -28.46
C ASP A 494 24.12 35.98 -29.82
N TYR A 495 23.55 36.74 -30.72
CA TYR A 495 23.19 36.27 -32.05
C TYR A 495 24.37 36.20 -33.02
N PHE A 496 25.58 36.60 -32.57
CA PHE A 496 26.71 36.86 -33.47
C PHE A 496 27.76 35.73 -33.51
N ARG A 497 27.75 34.74 -32.67
CA ARG A 497 28.76 33.67 -32.72
C ARG A 497 28.53 32.72 -33.88
N SER A 498 28.76 33.19 -35.12
CA SER A 498 28.83 32.36 -36.33
C SER A 498 30.24 31.76 -36.48
N PHE A 499 30.31 30.45 -36.68
CA PHE A 499 31.52 29.80 -37.21
C PHE A 499 31.22 29.47 -38.67
N ALA A 500 31.28 30.44 -39.55
CA ALA A 500 31.35 30.18 -41.00
C ALA A 500 32.80 29.77 -41.33
N THR A 501 33.03 28.48 -41.58
CA THR A 501 34.37 27.94 -41.90
C THR A 501 34.73 28.15 -43.37
N PHE A 502 33.79 28.54 -44.24
CA PHE A 502 33.97 28.55 -45.69
C PHE A 502 33.49 29.82 -46.44
N PHE A 503 32.89 30.78 -45.76
CA PHE A 503 32.40 32.01 -46.38
C PHE A 503 32.85 33.23 -45.57
N GLU A 504 33.18 34.34 -46.28
CA GLU A 504 33.47 35.62 -45.62
C GLU A 504 32.29 36.05 -44.75
N ASP A 505 32.61 36.36 -43.48
CA ASP A 505 31.64 36.89 -42.54
C ASP A 505 31.15 38.26 -43.07
N VAL A 506 29.98 38.26 -43.67
CA VAL A 506 29.22 39.50 -43.79
C VAL A 506 28.91 39.87 -42.34
N LYS A 507 29.53 40.94 -41.82
CA LYS A 507 29.30 41.46 -40.47
C LYS A 507 27.84 41.86 -40.34
N PRO A 508 26.97 40.99 -39.76
CA PRO A 508 25.61 41.41 -39.51
C PRO A 508 25.65 42.47 -38.38
N SER A 509 24.67 43.35 -38.37
CA SER A 509 24.48 44.26 -37.26
C SER A 509 24.38 43.46 -35.94
N PHE A 510 25.32 43.70 -35.03
CA PHE A 510 25.41 43.01 -33.74
C PHE A 510 24.16 43.20 -32.94
N LEU A 511 23.49 42.11 -32.54
CA LEU A 511 22.47 42.17 -31.53
C LEU A 511 22.90 41.28 -30.38
N VAL A 512 23.54 41.91 -29.37
CA VAL A 512 23.69 41.29 -28.04
C VAL A 512 22.57 41.93 -27.21
N GLN A 513 21.59 41.10 -26.84
CA GLN A 513 20.51 41.55 -25.99
C GLN A 513 20.77 41.05 -24.56
N ASN A 514 20.89 41.98 -23.64
CA ASN A 514 20.95 41.69 -22.21
C ASN A 514 19.63 42.13 -21.60
N GLU A 515 19.03 41.24 -20.84
CA GLU A 515 17.81 41.49 -20.10
C GLU A 515 18.06 41.21 -18.61
N MET A 516 17.63 42.12 -17.77
CA MET A 516 17.68 41.92 -16.33
C MET A 516 16.34 42.37 -15.75
N TYR A 517 15.70 41.48 -15.05
CA TYR A 517 14.43 41.76 -14.40
C TYR A 517 14.28 41.04 -13.06
N TYR A 518 13.47 41.60 -12.23
CA TYR A 518 13.05 41.02 -10.95
C TYR A 518 11.54 41.15 -10.82
N GLY A 519 10.96 40.27 -10.01
CA GLY A 519 9.52 40.32 -9.80
C GLY A 519 9.08 39.58 -8.54
N LEU A 520 7.82 39.80 -8.24
CA LEU A 520 7.10 39.08 -7.19
C LEU A 520 5.96 38.29 -7.83
N LYS A 521 5.79 37.06 -7.39
CA LYS A 521 4.72 36.17 -7.84
C LYS A 521 3.92 35.72 -6.61
N ILE A 522 2.62 35.85 -6.68
CA ILE A 522 1.69 35.32 -5.67
C ILE A 522 0.91 34.20 -6.33
N ASN A 523 1.03 33.01 -5.79
CA ASN A 523 0.24 31.86 -6.24
C ASN A 523 -0.80 31.53 -5.18
N HIS A 524 -2.04 31.40 -5.63
CA HIS A 524 -3.16 30.97 -4.82
C HIS A 524 -4.08 30.08 -5.65
N PRO A 525 -4.50 28.90 -5.16
CA PRO A 525 -5.42 28.07 -5.91
C PRO A 525 -6.79 28.75 -6.00
N ILE A 526 -7.27 28.97 -7.23
CA ILE A 526 -8.62 29.44 -7.53
C ILE A 526 -9.40 28.24 -8.03
N GLY A 527 -10.41 27.82 -7.29
CA GLY A 527 -11.18 26.62 -7.61
C GLY A 527 -10.75 25.35 -6.84
N ASN A 528 -11.26 24.24 -7.29
CA ASN A 528 -11.02 22.94 -6.65
C ASN A 528 -9.62 22.43 -6.85
#